data_2f410b5765623ba118c92b4cc783cb6d
#
_entry.id   2f410b5765623ba118c92b4cc783cb6d
#
_cell.length_a   1.000
_cell.length_b   1.000
_cell.length_c   1.000
_cell.angle_alpha   90.00
_cell.angle_beta   90.00
_cell.angle_gamma   90.00
#
_symmetry.space_group_name_H-M   'P 1'
#
loop_
_entity.id
_entity.type
_entity.pdbx_description
1 polymer ?
#
loop_
_entity_poly.entity_id
_entity_poly.type
_entity_poly.pdbx_seq_one_letter_code
_entity_poly.pdbx_strand_id
1 'polypeptide(L)'
;MKALVVIDMQNDFITGSLGTPEAVSIVPNVKKKVEEAVTNGDIIVYTRDTHFGRYLESKEGQKLPVEHCIRNTDGWQIHPDVLPPAGYQKTFTLNKYTFGSQELPMSLEGIVNLNEIEVVGLCTDICVVSNALILKANFYNTAEVSVDAACCAGVTPESHEAALKTMEMCQINVKR
;
A
#
# COMPACT_ATOMS: atom_id res chain seq x y z
N MET A 1 -14.38 2.14 13.87
CA MET A 1 -13.16 2.90 13.48
C MET A 1 -12.62 2.29 12.21
N LYS A 2 -12.14 3.12 11.29
CA LYS A 2 -11.57 2.68 10.02
C LYS A 2 -10.06 2.90 10.00
N ALA A 3 -9.32 2.03 9.31
CA ALA A 3 -7.93 2.21 8.94
C ALA A 3 -7.81 2.31 7.41
N LEU A 4 -7.17 3.36 6.92
CA LEU A 4 -6.71 3.48 5.55
C LEU A 4 -5.26 3.01 5.49
N VAL A 5 -5.00 1.98 4.69
CA VAL A 5 -3.67 1.42 4.49
C VAL A 5 -3.18 1.82 3.10
N VAL A 6 -2.17 2.68 3.07
CA VAL A 6 -1.56 3.23 1.86
C VAL A 6 -0.28 2.45 1.57
N ILE A 7 -0.35 1.56 0.58
CA ILE A 7 0.73 0.63 0.24
C ILE A 7 1.71 1.30 -0.72
N ASP A 8 2.95 1.43 -0.29
CA ASP A 8 4.15 1.72 -1.08
C ASP A 8 4.00 2.88 -2.09
N MET A 9 3.26 3.93 -1.72
CA MET A 9 3.15 5.15 -2.55
C MET A 9 4.44 5.96 -2.48
N GLN A 10 5.56 5.33 -2.90
CA GLN A 10 6.92 5.86 -2.86
C GLN A 10 7.33 6.46 -4.21
N ASN A 11 8.28 7.41 -4.17
CA ASN A 11 8.72 8.11 -5.38
C ASN A 11 9.25 7.16 -6.46
N ASP A 12 9.98 6.09 -6.09
CA ASP A 12 10.52 5.14 -7.08
C ASP A 12 9.43 4.37 -7.84
N PHE A 13 8.27 4.12 -7.23
CA PHE A 13 7.15 3.46 -7.89
C PHE A 13 6.23 4.42 -8.67
N ILE A 14 6.34 5.73 -8.44
CA ILE A 14 5.47 6.74 -9.09
C ILE A 14 6.21 7.43 -10.23
N THR A 15 7.33 8.08 -9.95
CA THR A 15 8.10 8.89 -10.91
C THR A 15 9.56 8.45 -11.03
N GLY A 16 10.03 7.54 -10.19
CA GLY A 16 11.41 7.08 -10.13
C GLY A 16 11.68 5.83 -10.97
N SER A 17 12.60 4.98 -10.50
CA SER A 17 13.18 3.87 -11.29
C SER A 17 12.18 2.81 -11.76
N LEU A 18 11.07 2.63 -11.07
CA LEU A 18 9.97 1.72 -11.43
C LEU A 18 8.64 2.46 -11.69
N GLY A 19 8.71 3.76 -11.92
CA GLY A 19 7.54 4.60 -12.17
C GLY A 19 6.81 4.24 -13.47
N THR A 20 5.46 4.33 -13.42
CA THR A 20 4.60 4.08 -14.58
C THR A 20 3.56 5.21 -14.72
N PRO A 21 3.03 5.46 -15.93
CA PRO A 21 1.92 6.41 -16.12
C PRO A 21 0.69 6.04 -15.28
N GLU A 22 0.40 4.76 -15.11
CA GLU A 22 -0.69 4.24 -14.30
C GLU A 22 -0.49 4.61 -12.82
N ALA A 23 0.73 4.44 -12.29
CA ALA A 23 1.06 4.82 -10.92
C ALA A 23 0.90 6.34 -10.69
N VAL A 24 1.34 7.16 -11.64
CA VAL A 24 1.14 8.61 -11.59
C VAL A 24 -0.35 8.96 -11.60
N SER A 25 -1.16 8.27 -12.40
CA SER A 25 -2.57 8.59 -12.59
C SER A 25 -3.42 8.40 -11.33
N ILE A 26 -3.01 7.53 -10.40
CA ILE A 26 -3.76 7.28 -9.15
C ILE A 26 -3.41 8.26 -8.03
N VAL A 27 -2.31 9.00 -8.12
CA VAL A 27 -1.87 9.93 -7.06
C VAL A 27 -2.98 10.89 -6.61
N PRO A 28 -3.73 11.56 -7.51
CA PRO A 28 -4.82 12.45 -7.10
C PRO A 28 -5.95 11.72 -6.35
N ASN A 29 -6.26 10.48 -6.74
CA ASN A 29 -7.29 9.68 -6.08
C ASN A 29 -6.85 9.26 -4.68
N VAL A 30 -5.61 8.79 -4.52
CA VAL A 30 -5.04 8.44 -3.22
C VAL A 30 -4.96 9.66 -2.31
N LYS A 31 -4.55 10.82 -2.83
CA LYS A 31 -4.56 12.09 -2.10
C LYS A 31 -5.94 12.40 -1.52
N LYS A 32 -6.97 12.36 -2.38
CA LYS A 32 -8.36 12.59 -1.95
C LYS A 32 -8.78 11.60 -0.87
N LYS A 33 -8.42 10.32 -1.00
CA LYS A 33 -8.70 9.28 -0.01
C LYS A 33 -8.04 9.57 1.34
N VAL A 34 -6.80 10.06 1.33
CA VAL A 34 -6.08 10.49 2.55
C VAL A 34 -6.77 11.71 3.20
N GLU A 35 -7.18 12.70 2.40
CA GLU A 35 -7.91 13.88 2.89
C GLU A 35 -9.26 13.50 3.53
N GLU A 36 -9.97 12.55 2.92
CA GLU A 36 -11.22 12.00 3.49
C GLU A 36 -10.96 11.28 4.81
N ALA A 37 -9.92 10.45 4.89
CA ALA A 37 -9.54 9.73 6.12
C ALA A 37 -9.16 10.71 7.25
N VAL A 38 -8.43 11.78 6.94
CA VAL A 38 -8.11 12.85 7.90
C VAL A 38 -9.38 13.52 8.41
N THR A 39 -10.31 13.87 7.51
CA THR A 39 -11.58 14.53 7.85
C THR A 39 -12.43 13.65 8.77
N ASN A 40 -12.46 12.33 8.52
CA ASN A 40 -13.19 11.36 9.32
C ASN A 40 -12.49 11.01 10.64
N GLY A 41 -11.22 11.41 10.82
CA GLY A 41 -10.42 11.02 11.97
C GLY A 41 -10.04 9.55 11.98
N ASP A 42 -9.88 8.94 10.79
CA ASP A 42 -9.48 7.55 10.60
C ASP A 42 -7.98 7.37 10.86
N ILE A 43 -7.56 6.13 11.06
CA ILE A 43 -6.14 5.80 11.16
C ILE A 43 -5.56 5.68 9.76
N ILE A 44 -4.38 6.24 9.52
CA ILE A 44 -3.67 6.13 8.25
C ILE A 44 -2.35 5.41 8.45
N VAL A 45 -2.19 4.28 7.78
CA VAL A 45 -0.98 3.48 7.84
C VAL A 45 -0.31 3.49 6.48
N TYR A 46 0.94 3.93 6.43
CA TYR A 46 1.77 3.83 5.23
C TYR A 46 2.69 2.62 5.33
N THR A 47 2.84 1.90 4.25
CA THR A 47 3.96 0.98 4.09
C THR A 47 5.03 1.59 3.18
N ARG A 48 6.27 1.22 3.41
CA ARG A 48 7.39 1.52 2.51
C ARG A 48 8.15 0.24 2.22
N ASP A 49 8.18 -0.12 0.97
CA ASP A 49 9.14 -1.12 0.51
C ASP A 49 10.55 -0.63 0.78
N THR A 50 11.42 -1.48 1.30
CA THR A 50 12.70 -1.03 1.84
C THR A 50 13.80 -2.01 1.48
N HIS A 51 14.74 -1.54 0.67
CA HIS A 51 15.95 -2.25 0.28
C HIS A 51 17.21 -1.57 0.80
N PHE A 52 18.33 -2.26 0.67
CA PHE A 52 19.64 -1.79 1.11
C PHE A 52 20.63 -1.78 -0.07
N GLY A 53 21.79 -1.14 0.09
CA GLY A 53 22.75 -0.91 -0.98
C GLY A 53 23.35 -2.15 -1.66
N ARG A 54 22.96 -3.36 -1.26
CA ARG A 54 23.30 -4.63 -1.92
C ARG A 54 22.07 -5.32 -2.53
N TYR A 55 21.10 -4.52 -2.96
CA TYR A 55 19.84 -5.01 -3.51
C TYR A 55 20.05 -6.04 -4.65
N LEU A 56 20.97 -5.76 -5.59
CA LEU A 56 21.24 -6.63 -6.74
C LEU A 56 21.75 -8.04 -6.35
N GLU A 57 22.27 -8.20 -5.14
CA GLU A 57 22.71 -9.50 -4.62
C GLU A 57 21.57 -10.29 -3.97
N SER A 58 20.43 -9.64 -3.72
CA SER A 58 19.23 -10.30 -3.17
C SER A 58 18.57 -11.21 -4.19
N LYS A 59 17.70 -12.13 -3.70
CA LYS A 59 16.90 -12.98 -4.59
C LYS A 59 15.92 -12.17 -5.44
N GLU A 60 15.43 -11.06 -4.94
CA GLU A 60 14.57 -10.14 -5.67
C GLU A 60 15.37 -9.39 -6.73
N GLY A 61 16.51 -8.80 -6.38
CA GLY A 61 17.36 -8.08 -7.30
C GLY A 61 17.92 -8.93 -8.44
N GLN A 62 18.07 -10.25 -8.23
CA GLN A 62 18.43 -11.20 -9.29
C GLN A 62 17.31 -11.40 -10.32
N LYS A 63 16.03 -11.21 -9.92
CA LYS A 63 14.84 -11.32 -10.78
C LYS A 63 14.42 -9.99 -11.37
N LEU A 64 14.59 -8.91 -10.63
CA LEU A 64 14.31 -7.54 -11.03
C LEU A 64 15.58 -6.70 -10.81
N PRO A 65 16.52 -6.65 -11.76
CA PRO A 65 17.81 -5.98 -11.59
C PRO A 65 17.71 -4.44 -11.73
N VAL A 66 16.76 -3.84 -11.04
CA VAL A 66 16.52 -2.39 -10.99
C VAL A 66 16.52 -1.97 -9.53
N GLU A 67 17.57 -1.26 -9.10
CA GLU A 67 17.62 -0.72 -7.75
C GLU A 67 16.47 0.27 -7.53
N HIS A 68 15.72 0.06 -6.47
CA HIS A 68 14.59 0.90 -6.08
C HIS A 68 14.40 0.86 -4.57
N CYS A 69 13.72 1.84 -4.04
CA CYS A 69 13.37 1.95 -2.63
C CYS A 69 14.55 1.67 -1.68
N ILE A 70 15.75 2.10 -2.08
CA ILE A 70 16.94 1.98 -1.24
C ILE A 70 16.78 2.92 -0.05
N ARG A 71 16.89 2.37 1.15
CA ARG A 71 16.68 3.09 2.40
C ARG A 71 17.46 4.42 2.44
N ASN A 72 16.77 5.47 2.86
CA ASN A 72 17.27 6.85 3.00
C ASN A 72 17.55 7.56 1.66
N THR A 73 17.17 7.02 0.51
CA THR A 73 17.18 7.76 -0.75
C THR A 73 15.86 8.52 -0.95
N ASP A 74 15.83 9.46 -1.89
CA ASP A 74 14.61 10.16 -2.28
C ASP A 74 13.56 9.20 -2.85
N GLY A 75 13.98 8.21 -3.65
CA GLY A 75 13.11 7.18 -4.21
C GLY A 75 12.36 6.35 -3.16
N TRP A 76 12.97 6.14 -2.01
CA TRP A 76 12.35 5.42 -0.88
C TRP A 76 11.29 6.25 -0.13
N GLN A 77 11.29 7.57 -0.25
CA GLN A 77 10.33 8.42 0.45
C GLN A 77 8.92 8.24 -0.12
N ILE A 78 7.91 8.36 0.76
CA ILE A 78 6.52 8.44 0.33
C ILE A 78 6.32 9.72 -0.46
N HIS A 79 5.59 9.63 -1.57
CA HIS A 79 5.30 10.77 -2.42
C HIS A 79 4.58 11.87 -1.62
N PRO A 80 5.05 13.12 -1.67
CA PRO A 80 4.56 14.19 -0.78
C PRO A 80 3.06 14.48 -0.94
N ASP A 81 2.50 14.33 -2.14
CA ASP A 81 1.09 14.60 -2.39
C ASP A 81 0.12 13.64 -1.71
N VAL A 82 0.58 12.48 -1.25
CA VAL A 82 -0.26 11.50 -0.56
C VAL A 82 -0.04 11.47 0.94
N LEU A 83 0.75 12.39 1.48
CA LEU A 83 0.93 12.52 2.92
C LEU A 83 -0.22 13.32 3.57
N PRO A 84 -0.59 12.99 4.82
CA PRO A 84 -1.57 13.78 5.56
C PRO A 84 -0.95 15.14 5.94
N PRO A 85 -1.78 16.13 6.31
CA PRO A 85 -1.27 17.42 6.76
C PRO A 85 -0.39 17.24 8.01
N ALA A 86 0.63 18.10 8.12
CA ALA A 86 1.53 18.11 9.26
C ALA A 86 0.76 18.19 10.58
N GLY A 87 1.10 17.31 11.52
CA GLY A 87 0.44 17.26 12.83
C GLY A 87 -0.75 16.30 12.93
N TYR A 88 -1.13 15.59 11.88
CA TYR A 88 -2.11 14.51 11.99
C TYR A 88 -1.54 13.36 12.83
N GLN A 89 -2.13 13.13 14.01
CA GLN A 89 -1.57 12.23 15.04
C GLN A 89 -1.91 10.75 14.81
N LYS A 90 -2.95 10.44 14.02
CA LYS A 90 -3.40 9.07 13.80
C LYS A 90 -2.76 8.47 12.54
N THR A 91 -1.45 8.66 12.40
CA THR A 91 -0.71 8.12 11.26
C THR A 91 0.62 7.53 11.71
N PHE A 92 1.03 6.45 11.04
CA PHE A 92 2.36 5.86 11.21
C PHE A 92 2.81 5.16 9.93
N THR A 93 4.09 4.86 9.85
CA THR A 93 4.71 4.23 8.67
C THR A 93 5.45 2.98 9.09
N LEU A 94 5.24 1.88 8.34
CA LEU A 94 5.94 0.61 8.47
C LEU A 94 6.90 0.42 7.29
N ASN A 95 8.14 0.08 7.60
CA ASN A 95 9.10 -0.35 6.58
C ASN A 95 8.96 -1.87 6.41
N LYS A 96 8.69 -2.34 5.20
CA LYS A 96 8.62 -3.76 4.89
C LYS A 96 9.78 -4.19 3.99
N TYR A 97 10.17 -5.44 4.10
CA TYR A 97 11.30 -6.03 3.39
C TYR A 97 10.87 -7.16 2.46
N THR A 98 9.59 -7.32 2.28
CA THR A 98 8.92 -8.32 1.45
C THR A 98 7.63 -7.72 0.88
N PHE A 99 7.06 -8.31 -0.16
CA PHE A 99 5.85 -7.78 -0.80
C PHE A 99 4.67 -7.64 0.18
N GLY A 100 4.38 -8.68 0.96
CA GLY A 100 3.42 -8.60 2.07
C GLY A 100 4.14 -8.47 3.41
N SER A 101 3.56 -7.73 4.36
CA SER A 101 4.13 -7.53 5.70
C SER A 101 3.32 -8.25 6.75
N GLN A 102 3.96 -9.12 7.52
CA GLN A 102 3.34 -9.73 8.71
C GLN A 102 3.21 -8.74 9.87
N GLU A 103 4.02 -7.69 9.89
CA GLU A 103 3.95 -6.64 10.92
C GLU A 103 2.72 -5.73 10.75
N LEU A 104 2.19 -5.63 9.53
CA LEU A 104 1.05 -4.78 9.23
C LEU A 104 -0.21 -5.17 10.02
N PRO A 105 -0.70 -6.42 10.01
CA PRO A 105 -1.83 -6.81 10.86
C PRO A 105 -1.52 -6.65 12.34
N MET A 106 -0.33 -7.00 12.80
CA MET A 106 0.07 -6.85 14.20
C MET A 106 -0.01 -5.40 14.69
N SER A 107 0.32 -4.44 13.82
CA SER A 107 0.22 -3.01 14.14
C SER A 107 -1.21 -2.50 14.26
N LEU A 108 -2.18 -3.22 13.69
CA LEU A 108 -3.60 -2.88 13.71
C LEU A 108 -4.39 -3.63 14.81
N GLU A 109 -3.89 -4.75 15.32
CA GLU A 109 -4.59 -5.60 16.32
C GLU A 109 -4.94 -4.85 17.61
N GLY A 110 -4.10 -3.88 18.03
CA GLY A 110 -4.33 -3.08 19.23
C GLY A 110 -5.37 -1.96 19.10
N ILE A 111 -5.93 -1.75 17.91
CA ILE A 111 -6.85 -0.64 17.65
C ILE A 111 -8.25 -1.01 18.09
N VAL A 112 -8.74 -0.32 19.11
CA VAL A 112 -10.07 -0.57 19.67
C VAL A 112 -11.17 -0.20 18.65
N ASN A 113 -12.13 -1.12 18.47
CA ASN A 113 -13.26 -0.96 17.54
C ASN A 113 -12.86 -0.78 16.07
N LEU A 114 -11.73 -1.31 15.65
CA LEU A 114 -11.39 -1.40 14.23
C LEU A 114 -12.35 -2.37 13.54
N ASN A 115 -13.15 -1.87 12.61
CA ASN A 115 -14.19 -2.66 11.91
C ASN A 115 -14.13 -2.52 10.38
N GLU A 116 -13.26 -1.66 9.86
CA GLU A 116 -13.02 -1.47 8.43
C GLU A 116 -11.54 -1.21 8.17
N ILE A 117 -10.98 -1.90 7.19
CA ILE A 117 -9.61 -1.71 6.68
C ILE A 117 -9.72 -1.52 5.16
N GLU A 118 -9.38 -0.33 4.69
CA GLU A 118 -9.35 -0.01 3.27
C GLU A 118 -7.92 0.07 2.77
N VAL A 119 -7.59 -0.66 1.71
CA VAL A 119 -6.25 -0.74 1.14
C VAL A 119 -6.22 -0.02 -0.20
N VAL A 120 -5.21 0.82 -0.40
CA VAL A 120 -4.93 1.58 -1.62
C VAL A 120 -3.43 1.56 -1.92
N GLY A 121 -3.00 1.88 -3.13
CA GLY A 121 -1.59 2.09 -3.47
C GLY A 121 -1.02 1.15 -4.53
N LEU A 122 0.26 0.82 -4.41
CA LEU A 122 1.08 0.19 -5.44
C LEU A 122 1.82 -1.08 -4.93
N CYS A 123 2.13 -2.03 -5.80
CA CYS A 123 1.38 -2.29 -7.04
C CYS A 123 0.23 -3.25 -6.71
N THR A 124 -0.90 -3.11 -7.40
CA THR A 124 -2.10 -3.93 -7.15
C THR A 124 -1.81 -5.42 -7.16
N ASP A 125 -1.02 -5.85 -8.14
CA ASP A 125 -0.68 -7.23 -8.47
C ASP A 125 0.51 -7.80 -7.65
N ILE A 126 1.13 -6.98 -6.79
CA ILE A 126 2.29 -7.39 -5.99
C ILE A 126 2.03 -7.07 -4.51
N CYS A 127 2.32 -5.85 -4.09
CA CYS A 127 2.28 -5.47 -2.66
C CYS A 127 0.85 -5.30 -2.15
N VAL A 128 -0.06 -4.73 -2.95
CA VAL A 128 -1.46 -4.53 -2.53
C VAL A 128 -2.15 -5.87 -2.31
N VAL A 129 -2.17 -6.78 -3.30
CA VAL A 129 -2.81 -8.10 -3.15
C VAL A 129 -2.19 -8.90 -2.01
N SER A 130 -0.86 -8.87 -1.87
CA SER A 130 -0.16 -9.60 -0.79
C SER A 130 -0.59 -9.11 0.60
N ASN A 131 -0.65 -7.81 0.81
CA ASN A 131 -1.06 -7.25 2.10
C ASN A 131 -2.58 -7.38 2.33
N ALA A 132 -3.40 -7.20 1.31
CA ALA A 132 -4.85 -7.37 1.42
C ALA A 132 -5.24 -8.79 1.84
N LEU A 133 -4.58 -9.82 1.29
CA LEU A 133 -4.79 -11.23 1.68
C LEU A 133 -4.32 -11.51 3.12
N ILE A 134 -3.17 -10.96 3.53
CA ILE A 134 -2.67 -11.07 4.90
C ILE A 134 -3.65 -10.40 5.88
N LEU A 135 -4.12 -9.20 5.58
CA LEU A 135 -5.11 -8.49 6.39
C LEU A 135 -6.43 -9.27 6.46
N LYS A 136 -6.92 -9.79 5.32
CA LYS A 136 -8.14 -10.61 5.30
C LYS A 136 -8.02 -11.86 6.15
N ALA A 137 -6.87 -12.52 6.14
CA ALA A 137 -6.62 -13.71 6.97
C ALA A 137 -6.63 -13.38 8.47
N ASN A 138 -6.07 -12.24 8.88
CA ASN A 138 -6.00 -11.84 10.28
C ASN A 138 -7.31 -11.24 10.82
N PHE A 139 -8.03 -10.49 9.99
CA PHE A 139 -9.22 -9.74 10.42
C PHE A 139 -10.55 -10.31 9.88
N TYR A 140 -10.57 -11.53 9.37
CA TYR A 140 -11.71 -12.09 8.65
C TYR A 140 -13.05 -12.07 9.41
N ASN A 141 -13.03 -12.11 10.75
CA ASN A 141 -14.22 -12.04 11.61
C ASN A 141 -14.39 -10.71 12.35
N THR A 142 -13.40 -9.81 12.29
CA THR A 142 -13.36 -8.62 13.17
C THR A 142 -13.42 -7.32 12.41
N ALA A 143 -12.95 -7.28 11.15
CA ALA A 143 -13.03 -6.11 10.31
C ALA A 143 -13.28 -6.48 8.85
N GLU A 144 -14.05 -5.64 8.15
CA GLU A 144 -14.17 -5.73 6.69
C GLU A 144 -12.91 -5.21 6.02
N VAL A 145 -12.35 -6.01 5.10
CA VAL A 145 -11.20 -5.63 4.28
C VAL A 145 -11.69 -5.25 2.88
N SER A 146 -11.33 -4.07 2.43
CA SER A 146 -11.66 -3.55 1.11
C SER A 146 -10.44 -3.02 0.37
N VAL A 147 -10.52 -2.99 -0.95
CA VAL A 147 -9.54 -2.39 -1.85
C VAL A 147 -10.28 -1.42 -2.77
N ASP A 148 -9.78 -0.20 -2.92
CA ASP A 148 -10.31 0.78 -3.88
C ASP A 148 -9.50 0.70 -5.17
N ALA A 149 -10.11 0.13 -6.21
CA ALA A 149 -9.45 -0.10 -7.51
C ALA A 149 -9.01 1.20 -8.18
N ALA A 150 -9.79 2.29 -8.02
CA ALA A 150 -9.44 3.60 -8.58
C ALA A 150 -8.25 4.28 -7.88
N CYS A 151 -7.87 3.76 -6.71
CA CYS A 151 -6.72 4.20 -5.91
C CYS A 151 -5.57 3.18 -5.96
N CYS A 152 -5.58 2.23 -6.91
CA CYS A 152 -4.54 1.23 -7.10
C CYS A 152 -4.11 1.18 -8.57
N ALA A 153 -2.84 0.83 -8.81
CA ALA A 153 -2.33 0.55 -10.14
C ALA A 153 -1.42 -0.68 -10.10
N GLY A 154 -1.51 -1.55 -11.10
CA GLY A 154 -0.64 -2.71 -11.27
C GLY A 154 0.55 -2.41 -12.18
N VAL A 155 1.41 -3.40 -12.36
CA VAL A 155 2.52 -3.33 -13.33
C VAL A 155 1.97 -3.22 -14.76
N THR A 156 0.86 -3.91 -15.05
CA THR A 156 0.09 -3.75 -16.28
C THR A 156 -1.41 -3.70 -15.96
N PRO A 157 -2.25 -3.14 -16.86
CA PRO A 157 -3.71 -3.19 -16.70
C PRO A 157 -4.25 -4.62 -16.53
N GLU A 158 -3.71 -5.60 -17.26
CA GLU A 158 -4.13 -6.99 -17.18
C GLU A 158 -3.81 -7.61 -15.82
N SER A 159 -2.60 -7.39 -15.29
CA SER A 159 -2.21 -7.92 -13.99
C SER A 159 -2.94 -7.22 -12.85
N HIS A 160 -3.24 -5.93 -12.99
CA HIS A 160 -4.12 -5.18 -12.08
C HIS A 160 -5.49 -5.85 -11.96
N GLU A 161 -6.18 -6.09 -13.09
CA GLU A 161 -7.52 -6.72 -13.08
C GLU A 161 -7.46 -8.17 -12.56
N ALA A 162 -6.43 -8.93 -12.88
CA ALA A 162 -6.24 -10.28 -12.36
C ALA A 162 -6.09 -10.30 -10.83
N ALA A 163 -5.35 -9.34 -10.27
CA ALA A 163 -5.20 -9.21 -8.83
C ALA A 163 -6.50 -8.77 -8.14
N LEU A 164 -7.24 -7.81 -8.71
CA LEU A 164 -8.57 -7.43 -8.23
C LEU A 164 -9.51 -8.62 -8.22
N LYS A 165 -9.53 -9.41 -9.29
CA LYS A 165 -10.34 -10.62 -9.37
C LYS A 165 -9.96 -11.66 -8.32
N THR A 166 -8.67 -11.84 -8.06
CA THR A 166 -8.19 -12.73 -7.00
C THR A 166 -8.67 -12.28 -5.63
N MET A 167 -8.59 -10.99 -5.35
CA MET A 167 -9.08 -10.42 -4.09
C MET A 167 -10.59 -10.57 -3.92
N GLU A 168 -11.38 -10.36 -4.97
CA GLU A 168 -12.83 -10.63 -4.97
C GLU A 168 -13.13 -12.10 -4.62
N MET A 169 -12.43 -13.05 -5.24
CA MET A 169 -12.60 -14.49 -4.96
C MET A 169 -12.22 -14.85 -3.51
N CYS A 170 -11.30 -14.10 -2.90
CA CYS A 170 -10.92 -14.23 -1.49
C CYS A 170 -11.81 -13.41 -0.54
N GLN A 171 -12.96 -12.93 -1.02
CA GLN A 171 -13.96 -12.19 -0.23
C GLN A 171 -13.43 -10.85 0.33
N ILE A 172 -12.53 -10.21 -0.38
CA ILE A 172 -12.15 -8.82 -0.15
C ILE A 172 -13.10 -7.94 -0.97
N ASN A 173 -13.64 -6.88 -0.36
CA ASN A 173 -14.55 -5.96 -1.04
C ASN A 173 -13.78 -5.05 -2.00
N VAL A 174 -13.83 -5.32 -3.30
CA VAL A 174 -13.23 -4.47 -4.33
C VAL A 174 -14.22 -3.37 -4.72
N LYS A 175 -13.88 -2.12 -4.41
CA LYS A 175 -14.62 -0.92 -4.81
C LYS A 175 -14.10 -0.49 -6.19
N ARG A 176 -15.02 -0.30 -7.17
CA ARG A 176 -14.68 0.11 -8.55
C ARG A 176 -15.28 1.48 -8.88
#